data_fe87b92484613255e9703df720dab9b4
#
_entry.id   fe87b92484613255e9703df720dab9b4
#
_cell.length_a   1.000
_cell.length_b   1.000
_cell.length_c   1.000
_cell.angle_alpha   90.00
_cell.angle_beta   90.00
_cell.angle_gamma   90.00
#
_symmetry.space_group_name_H-M   'P 1'
#
loop_
_entity.id
_entity.type
_entity.pdbx_description
1 polymer ?
#
loop_
_entity_poly.entity_id
_entity_poly.type
_entity_poly.pdbx_seq_one_letter_code
_entity_poly.pdbx_strand_id
1 'polypeptide(L)'
;MKRIQILDCTLRDGGYLIDSQFGNTSIKGIIQGLTESGIDVIECGFLKNEPHVAGSTVFNNAAQLRPFMPKDRKQASYVCLADYSRYSIDYLEDYDGTSIDGVRACFFKHERYDVIPFCKKIKEKGYKLYVQPVDILGYSDHELLELIDMVNEIEPYAFSIVDTFGSMYKEDLQRVFFLIHHNLVATSKVGFHSHNNLQMSFALSQEFAEMTQGLREIVIDATMAGMGRGAGNTNTELVMQFMNRRYNSGYDIDSVLDLIDNYIDGIRNRCEWGYSVPNFLAGSYSAHVNNIAYLSTKAGIASRDINYLLNRLSATDRKRYDYNLLEKIYMEYLGSFCDDTKDLASLQQLLDHKDVLILRPGHTLESHRDEILSYYKEHHPVVISVNLLSTDYKIDYAYFSNKNRYQYWKSDAHFSQYKKIVTSNVTTAPAEDQYLIDFNRLVKCGWEQLDNSGILLLRLLDVLSVGHIAIAGFDGYRHSGNANYLQKNMEKLRNTLNADEANRNIKSMLEDYMNTRKSQCDINFITPSLFEGITKGEHHV
;
A
#
# COMPACT_ATOMS: atom_id res chain seq x y z
N MET A 1 -34.96 -5.83 22.55
CA MET A 1 -33.69 -6.08 21.80
C MET A 1 -33.46 -4.89 20.90
N LYS A 2 -32.28 -4.28 20.86
CA LYS A 2 -32.00 -3.15 19.96
C LYS A 2 -32.14 -3.64 18.51
N ARG A 3 -32.78 -2.84 17.67
CA ARG A 3 -33.01 -3.19 16.25
C ARG A 3 -31.77 -3.03 15.39
N ILE A 4 -30.86 -2.13 15.79
CA ILE A 4 -29.57 -1.88 15.18
C ILE A 4 -28.51 -2.25 16.21
N GLN A 5 -27.55 -3.08 15.83
CA GLN A 5 -26.41 -3.48 16.66
C GLN A 5 -25.12 -2.92 16.10
N ILE A 6 -24.22 -2.49 16.96
CA ILE A 6 -22.83 -2.17 16.59
C ILE A 6 -21.96 -3.38 16.88
N LEU A 7 -21.18 -3.80 15.89
CA LEU A 7 -20.12 -4.79 16.03
C LEU A 7 -18.77 -4.09 15.93
N ASP A 8 -17.97 -4.15 17.01
CA ASP A 8 -16.58 -3.69 16.94
C ASP A 8 -15.66 -4.83 16.52
N CYS A 9 -14.91 -4.63 15.44
CA CYS A 9 -13.94 -5.59 14.90
C CYS A 9 -12.48 -5.11 14.97
N THR A 10 -12.15 -4.22 15.90
CA THR A 10 -10.79 -3.67 16.08
C THR A 10 -9.75 -4.78 16.28
N LEU A 11 -10.01 -5.74 17.16
CA LEU A 11 -9.08 -6.84 17.47
C LEU A 11 -8.87 -7.81 16.30
N ARG A 12 -9.79 -7.84 15.34
CA ARG A 12 -9.67 -8.68 14.14
C ARG A 12 -9.17 -7.90 12.96
N ASP A 13 -9.94 -6.93 12.44
CA ASP A 13 -9.58 -6.20 11.22
C ASP A 13 -8.46 -5.18 11.44
N GLY A 14 -8.50 -4.46 12.56
CA GLY A 14 -7.41 -3.61 12.98
C GLY A 14 -6.10 -4.40 13.19
N GLY A 15 -6.21 -5.65 13.61
CA GLY A 15 -5.07 -6.54 13.82
C GLY A 15 -4.18 -6.75 12.59
N TYR A 16 -4.69 -6.60 11.38
CA TYR A 16 -3.86 -6.69 10.17
C TYR A 16 -2.70 -5.68 10.11
N LEU A 17 -2.79 -4.56 10.81
CA LEU A 17 -1.73 -3.54 10.83
C LEU A 17 -0.52 -3.92 11.69
N ILE A 18 -0.71 -4.84 12.64
CA ILE A 18 0.28 -5.23 13.64
C ILE A 18 0.42 -6.75 13.75
N ASP A 19 0.14 -7.47 12.67
CA ASP A 19 0.19 -8.94 12.63
C ASP A 19 -0.59 -9.60 13.78
N SER A 20 -1.73 -8.99 14.16
CA SER A 20 -2.58 -9.38 15.28
C SER A 20 -1.90 -9.35 16.67
N GLN A 21 -0.76 -8.71 16.84
CA GLN A 21 0.02 -8.66 18.08
C GLN A 21 -0.36 -7.45 18.94
N PHE A 22 -1.47 -7.54 19.68
CA PHE A 22 -1.92 -6.48 20.59
C PHE A 22 -1.29 -6.58 21.98
N GLY A 23 -0.90 -7.79 22.42
CA GLY A 23 -0.52 -8.08 23.80
C GLY A 23 -1.72 -8.47 24.69
N ASN A 24 -1.51 -9.45 25.58
CA ASN A 24 -2.61 -10.02 26.41
C ASN A 24 -3.34 -8.96 27.24
N THR A 25 -2.63 -7.99 27.81
CA THR A 25 -3.24 -6.92 28.63
C THR A 25 -4.13 -6.02 27.77
N SER A 26 -3.69 -5.65 26.58
CA SER A 26 -4.47 -4.82 25.66
C SER A 26 -5.70 -5.55 25.14
N ILE A 27 -5.57 -6.83 24.76
CA ILE A 27 -6.72 -7.66 24.32
C ILE A 27 -7.78 -7.68 25.42
N LYS A 28 -7.38 -7.97 26.65
CA LYS A 28 -8.31 -8.02 27.79
C LYS A 28 -8.93 -6.66 28.08
N GLY A 29 -8.14 -5.59 28.09
CA GLY A 29 -8.61 -4.23 28.34
C GLY A 29 -9.59 -3.75 27.27
N ILE A 30 -9.31 -4.02 25.99
CA ILE A 30 -10.19 -3.65 24.87
C ILE A 30 -11.53 -4.41 24.96
N ILE A 31 -11.50 -5.74 25.15
CA ILE A 31 -12.75 -6.53 25.27
C ILE A 31 -13.58 -6.04 26.45
N GLN A 32 -12.97 -5.79 27.60
CA GLN A 32 -13.69 -5.30 28.78
C GLN A 32 -14.26 -3.90 28.55
N GLY A 33 -13.48 -2.95 28.07
CA GLY A 33 -13.94 -1.59 27.86
C GLY A 33 -15.03 -1.48 26.79
N LEU A 34 -14.93 -2.23 25.68
CA LEU A 34 -16.01 -2.32 24.70
C LEU A 34 -17.30 -2.93 25.29
N THR A 35 -17.17 -3.90 26.21
CA THR A 35 -18.31 -4.45 26.94
C THR A 35 -18.94 -3.40 27.85
N GLU A 36 -18.13 -2.62 28.56
CA GLU A 36 -18.57 -1.56 29.47
C GLU A 36 -19.23 -0.39 28.72
N SER A 37 -18.71 -0.05 27.51
CA SER A 37 -19.29 1.00 26.67
C SER A 37 -20.63 0.64 26.04
N GLY A 38 -21.06 -0.63 26.18
CA GLY A 38 -22.35 -1.13 25.71
C GLY A 38 -22.35 -1.56 24.24
N ILE A 39 -21.20 -1.83 23.64
CA ILE A 39 -21.10 -2.42 22.29
C ILE A 39 -21.86 -3.76 22.27
N ASP A 40 -22.68 -3.97 21.23
CA ASP A 40 -23.57 -5.14 21.16
C ASP A 40 -22.83 -6.43 20.79
N VAL A 41 -21.84 -6.34 19.88
CA VAL A 41 -21.04 -7.48 19.42
C VAL A 41 -19.56 -7.09 19.37
N ILE A 42 -18.69 -7.94 19.92
CA ILE A 42 -17.24 -7.71 19.95
C ILE A 42 -16.54 -8.85 19.20
N GLU A 43 -15.86 -8.53 18.09
CA GLU A 43 -15.07 -9.50 17.35
C GLU A 43 -13.66 -9.61 17.94
N CYS A 44 -13.42 -10.70 18.68
CA CYS A 44 -12.21 -10.88 19.49
C CYS A 44 -10.95 -11.25 18.70
N GLY A 45 -11.07 -11.58 17.42
CA GLY A 45 -9.93 -11.98 16.57
C GLY A 45 -10.31 -13.04 15.54
N PHE A 46 -9.28 -13.79 15.12
CA PHE A 46 -9.39 -14.85 14.13
C PHE A 46 -9.38 -16.24 14.77
N LEU A 47 -10.12 -17.17 14.15
CA LEU A 47 -9.89 -18.60 14.28
C LEU A 47 -9.07 -19.10 13.10
N LYS A 48 -7.90 -19.72 13.34
CA LYS A 48 -7.00 -20.26 12.33
C LYS A 48 -6.36 -21.58 12.77
N ASN A 49 -5.88 -22.36 11.79
CA ASN A 49 -5.16 -23.62 12.06
C ASN A 49 -3.73 -23.42 12.59
N GLU A 50 -3.41 -22.26 13.09
CA GLU A 50 -2.10 -21.91 13.61
C GLU A 50 -2.08 -22.04 15.14
N PRO A 51 -0.95 -22.44 15.75
CA PRO A 51 -0.80 -22.40 17.21
C PRO A 51 -0.98 -20.97 17.72
N HIS A 52 -1.74 -20.82 18.80
CA HIS A 52 -1.89 -19.50 19.45
C HIS A 52 -0.58 -19.01 20.03
N VAL A 53 -0.23 -17.76 19.75
CA VAL A 53 0.92 -17.07 20.32
C VAL A 53 0.44 -16.06 21.36
N ALA A 54 1.06 -16.01 22.52
CA ALA A 54 0.70 -15.06 23.57
C ALA A 54 0.75 -13.62 23.06
N GLY A 55 -0.31 -12.86 23.31
CA GLY A 55 -0.47 -11.48 22.83
C GLY A 55 -1.09 -11.35 21.45
N SER A 56 -1.30 -12.45 20.76
CA SER A 56 -1.96 -12.47 19.45
C SER A 56 -3.47 -12.60 19.59
N THR A 57 -4.23 -11.98 18.66
CA THR A 57 -5.67 -12.19 18.47
C THR A 57 -5.97 -13.29 17.44
N VAL A 58 -5.01 -14.17 17.18
CA VAL A 58 -5.21 -15.40 16.40
C VAL A 58 -5.30 -16.57 17.36
N PHE A 59 -6.41 -17.29 17.30
CA PHE A 59 -6.73 -18.42 18.17
C PHE A 59 -6.96 -19.68 17.33
N ASN A 60 -6.62 -20.83 17.89
CA ASN A 60 -6.89 -22.11 17.22
C ASN A 60 -8.27 -22.67 17.59
N ASN A 61 -8.74 -22.36 18.81
CA ASN A 61 -10.03 -22.81 19.32
C ASN A 61 -10.67 -21.78 20.25
N ALA A 62 -11.95 -21.96 20.56
CA ALA A 62 -12.71 -21.04 21.39
C ALA A 62 -12.26 -21.01 22.86
N ALA A 63 -11.74 -22.13 23.40
CA ALA A 63 -11.28 -22.21 24.78
C ALA A 63 -10.13 -21.25 25.09
N GLN A 64 -9.28 -20.93 24.10
CA GLN A 64 -8.15 -20.01 24.24
C GLN A 64 -8.59 -18.56 24.52
N LEU A 65 -9.85 -18.22 24.23
CA LEU A 65 -10.39 -16.89 24.53
C LEU A 65 -10.91 -16.74 25.97
N ARG A 66 -11.15 -17.84 26.69
CA ARG A 66 -11.70 -17.79 28.08
C ARG A 66 -10.95 -16.81 29.00
N PRO A 67 -9.61 -16.74 29.02
CA PRO A 67 -8.89 -15.82 29.90
C PRO A 67 -9.14 -14.32 29.61
N PHE A 68 -9.63 -13.99 28.44
CA PHE A 68 -9.91 -12.61 28.01
C PHE A 68 -11.35 -12.20 28.23
N MET A 69 -12.27 -13.15 28.50
CA MET A 69 -13.69 -12.86 28.69
C MET A 69 -13.93 -12.14 30.02
N PRO A 70 -14.72 -11.05 30.01
CA PRO A 70 -15.10 -10.36 31.25
C PRO A 70 -16.03 -11.23 32.11
N LYS A 71 -15.94 -11.05 33.41
CA LYS A 71 -16.82 -11.77 34.35
C LYS A 71 -18.29 -11.38 34.20
N ASP A 72 -18.53 -10.09 33.98
CA ASP A 72 -19.85 -9.56 33.63
C ASP A 72 -19.87 -9.22 32.15
N ARG A 73 -20.53 -10.06 31.38
CA ARG A 73 -20.67 -9.92 29.93
C ARG A 73 -21.72 -8.89 29.52
N LYS A 74 -22.48 -8.38 30.47
CA LYS A 74 -23.63 -7.50 30.23
C LYS A 74 -24.53 -8.07 29.10
N GLN A 75 -24.79 -7.28 28.07
CA GLN A 75 -25.56 -7.71 26.88
C GLN A 75 -24.69 -7.96 25.66
N ALA A 76 -23.36 -7.87 25.79
CA ALA A 76 -22.43 -8.06 24.67
C ALA A 76 -22.37 -9.53 24.24
N SER A 77 -22.28 -9.74 22.95
CA SER A 77 -22.01 -11.02 22.30
C SER A 77 -20.58 -11.02 21.76
N TYR A 78 -19.84 -12.12 21.92
CA TYR A 78 -18.44 -12.20 21.47
C TYR A 78 -18.36 -13.14 20.28
N VAL A 79 -17.60 -12.74 19.26
CA VAL A 79 -17.46 -13.52 18.04
C VAL A 79 -16.00 -13.58 17.58
N CYS A 80 -15.67 -14.55 16.76
CA CYS A 80 -14.42 -14.62 16.02
C CYS A 80 -14.69 -14.88 14.53
N LEU A 81 -13.80 -14.40 13.67
CA LEU A 81 -13.86 -14.68 12.25
C LEU A 81 -13.06 -15.96 11.93
N ALA A 82 -13.69 -16.87 11.18
CA ALA A 82 -13.07 -18.07 10.62
C ALA A 82 -13.09 -17.96 9.10
N ASP A 83 -11.91 -17.87 8.47
CA ASP A 83 -11.74 -17.96 7.02
C ASP A 83 -11.83 -19.44 6.62
N TYR A 84 -12.81 -19.78 5.79
CA TYR A 84 -13.09 -21.15 5.37
C TYR A 84 -11.86 -21.87 4.81
N SER A 85 -11.05 -21.18 4.01
CA SER A 85 -9.84 -21.74 3.41
C SER A 85 -8.68 -21.95 4.40
N ARG A 86 -8.76 -21.36 5.62
CA ARG A 86 -7.66 -21.31 6.59
C ARG A 86 -8.00 -21.88 7.95
N TYR A 87 -9.24 -22.34 8.14
CA TYR A 87 -9.69 -22.89 9.40
C TYR A 87 -10.47 -24.20 9.24
N SER A 88 -10.03 -25.26 9.93
CA SER A 88 -10.79 -26.51 10.05
C SER A 88 -11.76 -26.42 11.20
N ILE A 89 -13.03 -26.71 10.94
CA ILE A 89 -14.09 -26.75 11.94
C ILE A 89 -13.83 -27.79 13.04
N ASP A 90 -12.95 -28.75 12.83
CA ASP A 90 -12.61 -29.80 13.79
C ASP A 90 -11.86 -29.26 15.03
N TYR A 91 -11.25 -28.07 14.93
CA TYR A 91 -10.61 -27.40 16.06
C TYR A 91 -11.61 -26.61 16.93
N LEU A 92 -12.83 -26.37 16.45
CA LEU A 92 -13.85 -25.65 17.21
C LEU A 92 -14.57 -26.64 18.12
N GLU A 93 -14.49 -26.40 19.43
CA GLU A 93 -15.26 -27.17 20.42
C GLU A 93 -16.76 -26.82 20.32
N ASP A 94 -17.62 -27.64 20.95
CA ASP A 94 -19.04 -27.32 21.08
C ASP A 94 -19.20 -26.10 22.00
N TYR A 95 -20.20 -25.29 21.73
CA TYR A 95 -20.50 -24.08 22.50
C TYR A 95 -20.84 -24.41 23.98
N ASP A 96 -20.11 -23.82 24.90
CA ASP A 96 -20.27 -24.03 26.34
C ASP A 96 -20.65 -22.75 27.12
N GLY A 97 -20.80 -21.62 26.43
CA GLY A 97 -21.14 -20.33 27.02
C GLY A 97 -20.01 -19.62 27.76
N THR A 98 -18.78 -20.16 27.76
CA THR A 98 -17.65 -19.61 28.53
C THR A 98 -16.71 -18.72 27.72
N SER A 99 -16.80 -18.76 26.39
CA SER A 99 -15.94 -17.99 25.49
C SER A 99 -16.77 -17.17 24.50
N ILE A 100 -16.59 -17.39 23.19
CA ILE A 100 -17.35 -16.71 22.14
C ILE A 100 -18.75 -17.28 21.96
N ASP A 101 -19.68 -16.44 21.52
CA ASP A 101 -21.09 -16.81 21.29
C ASP A 101 -21.37 -17.13 19.82
N GLY A 102 -20.45 -16.73 18.91
CA GLY A 102 -20.66 -16.93 17.49
C GLY A 102 -19.39 -16.94 16.67
N VAL A 103 -19.53 -17.46 15.46
CA VAL A 103 -18.47 -17.53 14.46
C VAL A 103 -18.91 -16.80 13.20
N ARG A 104 -18.04 -15.93 12.69
CA ARG A 104 -18.21 -15.24 11.41
C ARG A 104 -17.48 -16.06 10.34
N ALA A 105 -18.23 -16.81 9.53
CA ALA A 105 -17.71 -17.64 8.43
C ALA A 105 -17.42 -16.75 7.24
N CYS A 106 -16.14 -16.51 6.97
CA CYS A 106 -15.64 -15.72 5.86
C CYS A 106 -15.18 -16.62 4.70
N PHE A 107 -15.52 -16.28 3.47
CA PHE A 107 -15.19 -17.07 2.30
C PHE A 107 -15.21 -16.22 1.03
N PHE A 108 -14.45 -16.66 0.02
CA PHE A 108 -14.45 -16.04 -1.30
C PHE A 108 -15.58 -16.57 -2.17
N LYS A 109 -15.97 -15.82 -3.19
CA LYS A 109 -17.05 -16.16 -4.13
C LYS A 109 -16.94 -17.58 -4.71
N HIS A 110 -15.74 -18.05 -5.05
CA HIS A 110 -15.54 -19.38 -5.63
C HIS A 110 -15.76 -20.53 -4.62
N GLU A 111 -15.72 -20.24 -3.33
CA GLU A 111 -15.93 -21.19 -2.23
C GLU A 111 -17.40 -21.26 -1.77
N ARG A 112 -18.30 -20.48 -2.38
CA ARG A 112 -19.69 -20.29 -1.91
C ARG A 112 -20.53 -21.57 -1.76
N TYR A 113 -20.18 -22.60 -2.51
CA TYR A 113 -20.84 -23.92 -2.37
C TYR A 113 -20.18 -24.77 -1.29
N ASP A 114 -18.88 -24.75 -1.24
CA ASP A 114 -18.08 -25.60 -0.35
C ASP A 114 -18.15 -25.14 1.11
N VAL A 115 -18.42 -23.85 1.37
CA VAL A 115 -18.56 -23.30 2.71
C VAL A 115 -19.87 -23.69 3.42
N ILE A 116 -20.90 -24.13 2.69
CA ILE A 116 -22.22 -24.45 3.25
C ILE A 116 -22.15 -25.56 4.33
N PRO A 117 -21.46 -26.70 4.12
CA PRO A 117 -21.26 -27.70 5.17
C PRO A 117 -20.53 -27.17 6.40
N PHE A 118 -19.55 -26.28 6.22
CA PHE A 118 -18.84 -25.61 7.30
C PHE A 118 -19.78 -24.72 8.13
N CYS A 119 -20.63 -23.95 7.49
CA CYS A 119 -21.65 -23.11 8.13
C CYS A 119 -22.66 -23.97 8.92
N LYS A 120 -23.11 -25.10 8.37
CA LYS A 120 -24.01 -26.05 9.08
C LYS A 120 -23.34 -26.56 10.36
N LYS A 121 -22.07 -26.98 10.30
CA LYS A 121 -21.32 -27.47 11.46
C LYS A 121 -21.14 -26.40 12.55
N ILE A 122 -20.95 -25.13 12.22
CA ILE A 122 -20.90 -24.03 13.21
C ILE A 122 -22.20 -23.99 14.02
N LYS A 123 -23.35 -24.07 13.35
CA LYS A 123 -24.66 -24.09 14.03
C LYS A 123 -24.88 -25.37 14.83
N GLU A 124 -24.51 -26.53 14.29
CA GLU A 124 -24.60 -27.83 14.98
C GLU A 124 -23.80 -27.83 16.30
N LYS A 125 -22.67 -27.12 16.34
CA LYS A 125 -21.85 -26.91 17.54
C LYS A 125 -22.45 -25.88 18.52
N GLY A 126 -23.60 -25.25 18.21
CA GLY A 126 -24.34 -24.34 19.08
C GLY A 126 -23.97 -22.86 18.94
N TYR A 127 -23.07 -22.48 18.05
CA TYR A 127 -22.68 -21.09 17.86
C TYR A 127 -23.67 -20.30 16.99
N LYS A 128 -23.78 -18.99 17.24
CA LYS A 128 -24.43 -18.07 16.31
C LYS A 128 -23.56 -17.98 15.04
N LEU A 129 -24.19 -18.22 13.88
CA LEU A 129 -23.52 -18.14 12.59
C LEU A 129 -23.70 -16.75 11.96
N TYR A 130 -22.59 -16.13 11.59
CA TYR A 130 -22.56 -14.93 10.74
C TYR A 130 -21.95 -15.32 9.40
N VAL A 131 -22.61 -15.06 8.29
CA VAL A 131 -22.14 -15.37 6.94
C VAL A 131 -21.49 -14.12 6.32
N GLN A 132 -20.22 -14.22 5.93
CA GLN A 132 -19.37 -13.10 5.48
C GLN A 132 -18.82 -13.35 4.06
N PRO A 133 -19.63 -13.20 2.99
CA PRO A 133 -19.14 -13.34 1.62
C PRO A 133 -18.21 -12.18 1.27
N VAL A 134 -16.95 -12.47 0.97
CA VAL A 134 -15.94 -11.47 0.57
C VAL A 134 -16.31 -10.89 -0.79
N ASP A 135 -16.11 -9.57 -0.96
CA ASP A 135 -16.31 -8.86 -2.23
C ASP A 135 -17.74 -9.03 -2.79
N ILE A 136 -18.71 -8.58 -2.01
CA ILE A 136 -20.14 -8.73 -2.38
C ILE A 136 -20.47 -8.08 -3.75
N LEU A 137 -19.77 -7.01 -4.14
CA LEU A 137 -19.93 -6.37 -5.45
C LEU A 137 -19.38 -7.22 -6.61
N GLY A 138 -18.58 -8.23 -6.31
CA GLY A 138 -18.10 -9.21 -7.28
C GLY A 138 -19.11 -10.29 -7.65
N TYR A 139 -20.24 -10.38 -6.95
CA TYR A 139 -21.32 -11.30 -7.26
C TYR A 139 -22.28 -10.67 -8.29
N SER A 140 -22.69 -11.44 -9.28
CA SER A 140 -23.91 -11.11 -10.05
C SER A 140 -25.15 -11.30 -9.18
N ASP A 141 -26.27 -10.69 -9.55
CA ASP A 141 -27.53 -10.85 -8.82
C ASP A 141 -27.97 -12.31 -8.74
N HIS A 142 -27.75 -13.08 -9.82
CA HIS A 142 -28.04 -14.53 -9.84
C HIS A 142 -27.17 -15.30 -8.82
N GLU A 143 -25.86 -15.08 -8.82
CA GLU A 143 -24.93 -15.75 -7.87
C GLU A 143 -25.23 -15.39 -6.41
N LEU A 144 -25.65 -14.14 -6.16
CA LEU A 144 -26.04 -13.72 -4.84
C LEU A 144 -27.36 -14.37 -4.38
N LEU A 145 -28.33 -14.48 -5.27
CA LEU A 145 -29.59 -15.16 -4.99
C LEU A 145 -29.37 -16.66 -4.73
N GLU A 146 -28.56 -17.34 -5.54
CA GLU A 146 -28.18 -18.75 -5.28
C GLU A 146 -27.54 -18.92 -3.89
N LEU A 147 -26.65 -18.01 -3.50
CA LEU A 147 -26.03 -18.05 -2.18
C LEU A 147 -27.07 -17.83 -1.06
N ILE A 148 -27.99 -16.88 -1.25
CA ILE A 148 -29.06 -16.60 -0.27
C ILE A 148 -29.97 -17.82 -0.11
N ASP A 149 -30.33 -18.49 -1.18
CA ASP A 149 -31.16 -19.70 -1.13
C ASP A 149 -30.50 -20.83 -0.31
N MET A 150 -29.21 -21.07 -0.53
CA MET A 150 -28.46 -22.04 0.27
C MET A 150 -28.34 -21.64 1.76
N VAL A 151 -28.14 -20.34 2.01
CA VAL A 151 -28.00 -19.81 3.36
C VAL A 151 -29.33 -19.79 4.10
N ASN A 152 -30.46 -19.62 3.41
CA ASN A 152 -31.79 -19.70 3.99
C ASN A 152 -32.09 -21.06 4.64
N GLU A 153 -31.56 -22.16 4.07
CA GLU A 153 -31.68 -23.50 4.68
C GLU A 153 -30.98 -23.60 6.04
N ILE A 154 -29.96 -22.75 6.27
CA ILE A 154 -29.17 -22.75 7.49
C ILE A 154 -29.76 -21.79 8.54
N GLU A 155 -30.49 -20.75 8.10
CA GLU A 155 -31.01 -19.67 8.96
C GLU A 155 -29.91 -19.04 9.86
N PRO A 156 -28.90 -18.33 9.30
CA PRO A 156 -27.84 -17.76 10.09
C PRO A 156 -28.36 -16.65 11.01
N TYR A 157 -27.59 -16.29 12.03
CA TYR A 157 -27.86 -15.12 12.85
C TYR A 157 -27.79 -13.83 12.04
N ALA A 158 -26.79 -13.70 11.16
CA ALA A 158 -26.65 -12.58 10.25
C ALA A 158 -26.01 -12.99 8.91
N PHE A 159 -26.42 -12.31 7.83
CA PHE A 159 -25.77 -12.34 6.52
C PHE A 159 -25.23 -10.94 6.23
N SER A 160 -23.94 -10.78 5.92
CA SER A 160 -23.30 -9.47 5.82
C SER A 160 -23.08 -9.03 4.39
N ILE A 161 -23.29 -7.75 4.14
CA ILE A 161 -22.83 -7.01 2.96
C ILE A 161 -21.39 -6.60 3.25
N VAL A 162 -20.40 -7.17 2.52
CA VAL A 162 -18.98 -6.92 2.76
C VAL A 162 -18.39 -6.11 1.62
N ASP A 163 -18.16 -4.82 1.86
CA ASP A 163 -17.45 -3.92 0.96
C ASP A 163 -15.93 -4.06 1.15
N THR A 164 -15.39 -5.17 0.68
CA THR A 164 -13.99 -5.58 0.88
C THR A 164 -12.96 -4.55 0.39
N PHE A 165 -13.28 -3.82 -0.67
CA PHE A 165 -12.36 -2.87 -1.29
C PHE A 165 -12.66 -1.41 -0.94
N GLY A 166 -13.68 -1.14 -0.11
CA GLY A 166 -14.12 0.22 0.19
C GLY A 166 -14.50 0.99 -1.07
N SER A 167 -15.17 0.30 -2.02
CA SER A 167 -15.48 0.77 -3.36
C SER A 167 -16.98 1.02 -3.60
N MET A 168 -17.80 0.75 -2.58
CA MET A 168 -19.25 0.82 -2.65
C MET A 168 -19.73 2.28 -2.62
N TYR A 169 -20.75 2.57 -3.46
CA TYR A 169 -21.54 3.79 -3.41
C TYR A 169 -22.94 3.51 -2.87
N LYS A 170 -23.70 4.56 -2.63
CA LYS A 170 -25.05 4.46 -2.06
C LYS A 170 -25.99 3.57 -2.89
N GLU A 171 -25.94 3.70 -4.20
CA GLU A 171 -26.77 2.93 -5.13
C GLU A 171 -26.46 1.43 -5.06
N ASP A 172 -25.18 1.09 -4.90
CA ASP A 172 -24.73 -0.29 -4.74
C ASP A 172 -25.26 -0.89 -3.44
N LEU A 173 -25.12 -0.16 -2.33
CA LEU A 173 -25.63 -0.57 -1.02
C LEU A 173 -27.13 -0.82 -1.05
N GLN A 174 -27.90 0.12 -1.63
CA GLN A 174 -29.36 0.00 -1.76
C GLN A 174 -29.73 -1.22 -2.60
N ARG A 175 -29.14 -1.40 -3.77
CA ARG A 175 -29.40 -2.53 -4.65
C ARG A 175 -29.11 -3.87 -3.93
N VAL A 176 -27.94 -4.02 -3.35
CA VAL A 176 -27.53 -5.26 -2.67
C VAL A 176 -28.42 -5.51 -1.45
N PHE A 177 -28.69 -4.48 -0.63
CA PHE A 177 -29.54 -4.65 0.53
C PHE A 177 -30.95 -5.10 0.16
N PHE A 178 -31.60 -4.46 -0.81
CA PHE A 178 -32.97 -4.84 -1.17
C PHE A 178 -33.01 -6.23 -1.82
N LEU A 179 -32.00 -6.62 -2.59
CA LEU A 179 -31.90 -7.98 -3.10
C LEU A 179 -31.83 -9.01 -1.95
N ILE A 180 -31.00 -8.76 -0.94
CA ILE A 180 -30.91 -9.61 0.26
C ILE A 180 -32.19 -9.55 1.08
N HIS A 181 -32.73 -8.37 1.36
CA HIS A 181 -33.88 -8.18 2.21
C HIS A 181 -35.12 -8.95 1.73
N HIS A 182 -35.36 -8.96 0.41
CA HIS A 182 -36.52 -9.62 -0.17
C HIS A 182 -36.40 -11.13 -0.27
N ASN A 183 -35.17 -11.68 -0.23
CA ASN A 183 -34.93 -13.09 -0.46
C ASN A 183 -34.35 -13.84 0.76
N LEU A 184 -33.73 -13.13 1.69
CA LEU A 184 -33.19 -13.74 2.92
C LEU A 184 -34.32 -13.99 3.94
N VAL A 185 -34.31 -15.14 4.61
CA VAL A 185 -35.25 -15.49 5.68
C VAL A 185 -35.38 -14.37 6.73
N ALA A 186 -36.60 -14.10 7.19
CA ALA A 186 -36.91 -12.94 8.05
C ALA A 186 -36.24 -12.97 9.42
N THR A 187 -35.90 -14.17 9.91
CA THR A 187 -35.22 -14.39 11.20
C THR A 187 -33.76 -13.96 11.21
N SER A 188 -33.11 -13.92 10.04
CA SER A 188 -31.71 -13.52 9.90
C SER A 188 -31.57 -12.00 9.82
N LYS A 189 -30.58 -11.46 10.50
CA LYS A 189 -30.18 -10.04 10.39
C LYS A 189 -29.37 -9.80 9.12
N VAL A 190 -29.28 -8.54 8.69
CA VAL A 190 -28.31 -8.14 7.67
C VAL A 190 -27.19 -7.34 8.32
N GLY A 191 -25.93 -7.76 8.08
CA GLY A 191 -24.74 -7.04 8.50
C GLY A 191 -24.22 -6.10 7.41
N PHE A 192 -23.46 -5.08 7.80
CA PHE A 192 -22.73 -4.23 6.88
C PHE A 192 -21.30 -4.01 7.38
N HIS A 193 -20.33 -4.47 6.61
CA HIS A 193 -18.89 -4.30 6.85
C HIS A 193 -18.30 -3.49 5.70
N SER A 194 -17.84 -2.28 5.99
CA SER A 194 -17.38 -1.34 4.95
C SER A 194 -15.99 -0.82 5.25
N HIS A 195 -15.07 -1.03 4.29
CA HIS A 195 -13.77 -0.36 4.27
C HIS A 195 -13.89 1.08 3.76
N ASN A 196 -12.94 1.96 4.15
CA ASN A 196 -13.06 3.41 4.00
C ASN A 196 -12.19 4.00 2.88
N ASN A 197 -11.83 3.23 1.86
CA ASN A 197 -10.91 3.68 0.81
C ASN A 197 -11.45 4.88 0.01
N LEU A 198 -12.75 4.95 -0.24
CA LEU A 198 -13.44 6.10 -0.85
C LEU A 198 -13.97 7.13 0.17
N GLN A 199 -13.66 6.98 1.47
CA GLN A 199 -14.17 7.83 2.57
C GLN A 199 -15.70 7.81 2.71
N MET A 200 -16.34 6.72 2.28
CA MET A 200 -17.80 6.59 2.27
C MET A 200 -18.34 5.71 3.41
N SER A 201 -17.48 4.96 4.14
CA SER A 201 -17.92 3.91 5.07
C SER A 201 -18.89 4.42 6.13
N PHE A 202 -18.61 5.57 6.77
CA PHE A 202 -19.50 6.14 7.77
C PHE A 202 -20.81 6.65 7.17
N ALA A 203 -20.76 7.32 6.02
CA ALA A 203 -21.96 7.80 5.33
C ALA A 203 -22.87 6.65 4.87
N LEU A 204 -22.26 5.56 4.36
CA LEU A 204 -22.99 4.36 3.97
C LEU A 204 -23.57 3.61 5.21
N SER A 205 -22.86 3.61 6.33
CA SER A 205 -23.38 3.04 7.59
C SER A 205 -24.60 3.81 8.12
N GLN A 206 -24.60 5.14 7.99
CA GLN A 206 -25.77 5.96 8.31
C GLN A 206 -26.94 5.67 7.35
N GLU A 207 -26.70 5.65 6.05
CA GLU A 207 -27.71 5.29 5.05
C GLU A 207 -28.27 3.89 5.32
N PHE A 208 -27.41 2.92 5.62
CA PHE A 208 -27.82 1.56 5.96
C PHE A 208 -28.72 1.52 7.18
N ALA A 209 -28.38 2.23 8.25
CA ALA A 209 -29.21 2.33 9.44
C ALA A 209 -30.59 2.97 9.16
N GLU A 210 -30.62 4.02 8.35
CA GLU A 210 -31.85 4.76 8.06
C GLU A 210 -32.76 4.00 7.09
N MET A 211 -32.24 3.45 5.98
CA MET A 211 -33.04 2.74 4.99
C MET A 211 -33.62 1.41 5.51
N THR A 212 -32.97 0.80 6.50
CA THR A 212 -33.40 -0.49 7.07
C THR A 212 -34.38 -0.34 8.23
N GLN A 213 -34.61 0.90 8.68
CA GLN A 213 -35.51 1.17 9.82
C GLN A 213 -36.93 0.67 9.53
N GLY A 214 -37.42 -0.18 10.39
CA GLY A 214 -38.75 -0.78 10.21
C GLY A 214 -38.77 -2.03 9.33
N LEU A 215 -37.72 -2.32 8.57
CA LEU A 215 -37.67 -3.44 7.63
C LEU A 215 -37.01 -4.69 8.22
N ARG A 216 -35.81 -4.54 8.81
CA ARG A 216 -35.02 -5.68 9.28
C ARG A 216 -34.11 -5.28 10.45
N GLU A 217 -33.77 -6.24 11.31
CA GLU A 217 -32.70 -6.05 12.27
C GLU A 217 -31.34 -6.09 11.55
N ILE A 218 -30.42 -5.22 11.96
CA ILE A 218 -29.13 -5.06 11.29
C ILE A 218 -27.96 -5.04 12.29
N VAL A 219 -26.75 -5.31 11.74
CA VAL A 219 -25.46 -5.20 12.43
C VAL A 219 -24.54 -4.30 11.61
N ILE A 220 -23.98 -3.25 12.22
CA ILE A 220 -23.01 -2.36 11.60
C ILE A 220 -21.63 -2.67 12.17
N ASP A 221 -20.71 -3.09 11.31
CA ASP A 221 -19.32 -3.33 11.68
C ASP A 221 -18.55 -2.01 11.71
N ALA A 222 -17.71 -1.85 12.74
CA ALA A 222 -16.86 -0.69 12.92
C ALA A 222 -15.57 -1.07 13.66
N THR A 223 -14.59 -0.17 13.67
CA THR A 223 -13.36 -0.31 14.45
C THR A 223 -13.04 1.00 15.16
N MET A 224 -12.44 0.93 16.33
CA MET A 224 -11.97 2.11 17.05
C MET A 224 -10.99 2.92 16.18
N ALA A 225 -11.18 4.24 16.10
CA ALA A 225 -10.43 5.18 15.26
C ALA A 225 -10.36 4.74 13.78
N GLY A 226 -11.29 3.91 13.30
CA GLY A 226 -11.30 3.36 11.96
C GLY A 226 -10.11 2.43 11.65
N MET A 227 -9.48 1.84 12.66
CA MET A 227 -8.27 1.01 12.51
C MET A 227 -8.48 -0.14 11.52
N GLY A 228 -7.60 -0.26 10.50
CA GLY A 228 -7.68 -1.32 9.49
C GLY A 228 -6.77 -1.07 8.31
N ARG A 229 -6.66 -2.06 7.41
CA ARG A 229 -5.83 -1.95 6.20
C ARG A 229 -6.32 -0.84 5.28
N GLY A 230 -5.39 -0.25 4.52
CA GLY A 230 -5.71 0.83 3.59
C GLY A 230 -6.19 2.07 4.30
N ALA A 231 -7.36 2.59 3.92
CA ALA A 231 -7.98 3.72 4.60
C ALA A 231 -8.75 3.31 5.88
N GLY A 232 -8.68 2.03 6.27
CA GLY A 232 -9.34 1.50 7.45
C GLY A 232 -10.83 1.18 7.23
N ASN A 233 -11.59 1.20 8.32
CA ASN A 233 -13.00 0.83 8.41
C ASN A 233 -13.88 2.02 8.82
N THR A 234 -15.15 1.79 9.01
CA THR A 234 -16.05 2.70 9.70
C THR A 234 -15.58 2.88 11.16
N ASN A 235 -15.61 4.10 11.67
CA ASN A 235 -15.16 4.41 13.04
C ASN A 235 -16.25 4.06 14.06
N THR A 236 -15.91 3.28 15.09
CA THR A 236 -16.83 2.88 16.17
C THR A 236 -17.40 4.10 16.90
N GLU A 237 -16.55 5.05 17.29
CA GLU A 237 -16.95 6.27 17.99
C GLU A 237 -17.93 7.13 17.17
N LEU A 238 -17.76 7.19 15.84
CA LEU A 238 -18.67 7.93 14.97
C LEU A 238 -20.03 7.24 14.86
N VAL A 239 -20.06 5.90 14.72
CA VAL A 239 -21.30 5.13 14.68
C VAL A 239 -22.05 5.24 16.02
N MET A 240 -21.35 5.12 17.14
CA MET A 240 -21.94 5.30 18.48
C MET A 240 -22.56 6.69 18.65
N GLN A 241 -21.85 7.75 18.24
CA GLN A 241 -22.34 9.13 18.28
C GLN A 241 -23.61 9.30 17.43
N PHE A 242 -23.62 8.76 16.22
CA PHE A 242 -24.78 8.78 15.34
C PHE A 242 -25.96 8.03 15.97
N MET A 243 -25.73 6.83 16.50
CA MET A 243 -26.75 6.01 17.14
C MET A 243 -27.34 6.67 18.39
N ASN A 244 -26.50 7.28 19.23
CA ASN A 244 -26.95 8.03 20.41
C ASN A 244 -27.81 9.23 19.99
N ARG A 245 -27.34 10.00 19.02
CA ARG A 245 -28.06 11.20 18.54
C ARG A 245 -29.37 10.87 17.85
N ARG A 246 -29.39 9.86 16.99
CA ARG A 246 -30.50 9.55 16.09
C ARG A 246 -31.53 8.63 16.72
N TYR A 247 -31.06 7.67 17.54
CA TYR A 247 -31.89 6.58 18.08
C TYR A 247 -31.91 6.52 19.60
N ASN A 248 -31.22 7.44 20.29
CA ASN A 248 -31.11 7.47 21.78
C ASN A 248 -30.60 6.12 22.35
N SER A 249 -29.56 5.56 21.70
CA SER A 249 -29.11 4.18 21.98
C SER A 249 -28.39 4.01 23.32
N GLY A 250 -27.78 5.08 23.86
CA GLY A 250 -27.15 5.10 25.18
C GLY A 250 -25.81 4.37 25.25
N TYR A 251 -25.03 4.38 24.16
CA TYR A 251 -23.63 3.94 24.15
C TYR A 251 -22.75 4.91 24.92
N ASP A 252 -21.81 4.40 25.69
CA ASP A 252 -20.82 5.21 26.42
C ASP A 252 -19.60 5.49 25.51
N ILE A 253 -19.58 6.68 24.90
CA ILE A 253 -18.53 7.10 23.98
C ILE A 253 -17.23 7.39 24.74
N ASP A 254 -17.31 7.96 25.95
CA ASP A 254 -16.13 8.35 26.73
C ASP A 254 -15.27 7.13 27.04
N SER A 255 -15.88 6.00 27.39
CA SER A 255 -15.18 4.72 27.56
C SER A 255 -14.43 4.29 26.29
N VAL A 256 -14.99 4.52 25.09
CA VAL A 256 -14.32 4.17 23.83
C VAL A 256 -13.19 5.14 23.52
N LEU A 257 -13.32 6.43 23.83
CA LEU A 257 -12.24 7.41 23.68
C LEU A 257 -11.05 7.03 24.58
N ASP A 258 -11.29 6.63 25.82
CA ASP A 258 -10.24 6.12 26.72
C ASP A 258 -9.54 4.88 26.16
N LEU A 259 -10.27 3.97 25.49
CA LEU A 259 -9.66 2.82 24.82
C LEU A 259 -8.79 3.22 23.64
N ILE A 260 -9.22 4.21 22.86
CA ILE A 260 -8.44 4.74 21.74
C ILE A 260 -7.11 5.32 22.25
N ASP A 261 -7.17 6.20 23.25
CA ASP A 261 -5.99 6.85 23.82
C ASP A 261 -5.01 5.82 24.43
N ASN A 262 -5.54 4.82 25.15
CA ASN A 262 -4.71 3.86 25.87
C ASN A 262 -4.12 2.75 24.98
N TYR A 263 -4.82 2.32 23.93
CA TYR A 263 -4.45 1.11 23.18
C TYR A 263 -4.24 1.32 21.69
N ILE A 264 -4.90 2.31 21.07
CA ILE A 264 -4.91 2.48 19.62
C ILE A 264 -3.92 3.56 19.15
N ASP A 265 -3.84 4.71 19.84
CA ASP A 265 -2.95 5.80 19.43
C ASP A 265 -1.47 5.41 19.40
N GLY A 266 -1.04 4.55 20.33
CA GLY A 266 0.31 3.99 20.29
C GLY A 266 0.60 3.15 19.04
N ILE A 267 -0.42 2.51 18.47
CA ILE A 267 -0.32 1.78 17.20
C ILE A 267 -0.30 2.76 16.04
N ARG A 268 -1.16 3.80 16.07
CA ARG A 268 -1.24 4.82 15.02
C ARG A 268 0.07 5.56 14.78
N ASN A 269 0.86 5.75 15.83
CA ASN A 269 2.19 6.36 15.72
C ASN A 269 3.22 5.48 14.98
N ARG A 270 2.94 4.19 14.79
CA ARG A 270 3.82 3.21 14.11
C ARG A 270 3.29 2.74 12.78
N CYS A 271 1.96 2.69 12.62
CA CYS A 271 1.28 2.18 11.45
C CYS A 271 0.23 3.20 11.01
N GLU A 272 0.38 3.75 9.81
CA GLU A 272 -0.56 4.72 9.26
C GLU A 272 -1.76 4.01 8.62
N TRP A 273 -2.97 4.49 8.89
CA TRP A 273 -4.17 4.20 8.14
C TRP A 273 -5.00 5.47 7.96
N GLY A 274 -5.96 5.44 7.07
CA GLY A 274 -6.79 6.58 6.73
C GLY A 274 -6.65 6.98 5.26
N TYR A 275 -7.17 8.14 4.92
CA TYR A 275 -7.12 8.63 3.55
C TYR A 275 -5.69 8.81 3.05
N SER A 276 -5.45 8.27 1.86
CA SER A 276 -4.29 8.58 1.04
C SER A 276 -4.65 8.42 -0.43
N VAL A 277 -3.90 9.08 -1.33
CA VAL A 277 -4.13 8.92 -2.78
C VAL A 277 -3.98 7.45 -3.24
N PRO A 278 -3.00 6.67 -2.73
CA PRO A 278 -2.96 5.23 -2.98
C PRO A 278 -4.25 4.49 -2.57
N ASN A 279 -4.78 4.75 -1.39
CA ASN A 279 -6.01 4.09 -0.90
C ASN A 279 -7.24 4.50 -1.71
N PHE A 280 -7.34 5.77 -2.10
CA PHE A 280 -8.35 6.25 -3.05
C PHE A 280 -8.29 5.46 -4.38
N LEU A 281 -7.10 5.23 -4.93
CA LEU A 281 -6.95 4.43 -6.14
C LEU A 281 -7.38 2.97 -5.92
N ALA A 282 -7.07 2.38 -4.76
CA ALA A 282 -7.54 1.04 -4.40
C ALA A 282 -9.07 0.96 -4.45
N GLY A 283 -9.77 1.88 -3.78
CA GLY A 283 -11.23 1.96 -3.80
C GLY A 283 -11.79 2.19 -5.20
N SER A 284 -11.25 3.16 -5.95
CA SER A 284 -11.73 3.52 -7.28
C SER A 284 -11.67 2.38 -8.30
N TYR A 285 -10.73 1.45 -8.13
CA TYR A 285 -10.55 0.30 -9.02
C TYR A 285 -11.01 -1.03 -8.42
N SER A 286 -11.63 -1.04 -7.25
CA SER A 286 -11.91 -2.26 -6.47
C SER A 286 -10.68 -3.16 -6.40
N ALA A 287 -9.51 -2.55 -6.15
CA ALA A 287 -8.22 -3.22 -6.19
C ALA A 287 -7.73 -3.56 -4.78
N HIS A 288 -7.04 -4.69 -4.65
CA HIS A 288 -6.42 -5.07 -3.39
C HIS A 288 -5.35 -4.05 -3.00
N VAL A 289 -5.39 -3.54 -1.76
CA VAL A 289 -4.48 -2.49 -1.27
C VAL A 289 -2.99 -2.86 -1.41
N ASN A 290 -2.64 -4.15 -1.34
CA ASN A 290 -1.27 -4.62 -1.54
C ASN A 290 -0.73 -4.34 -2.95
N ASN A 291 -1.60 -4.31 -3.99
CA ASN A 291 -1.18 -3.95 -5.34
C ASN A 291 -0.66 -2.51 -5.39
N ILE A 292 -1.38 -1.62 -4.73
CA ILE A 292 -1.03 -0.20 -4.69
C ILE A 292 0.19 0.00 -3.78
N ALA A 293 0.24 -0.65 -2.63
CA ALA A 293 1.39 -0.62 -1.74
C ALA A 293 2.66 -1.06 -2.47
N TYR A 294 2.62 -2.20 -3.16
CA TYR A 294 3.73 -2.70 -3.97
C TYR A 294 4.17 -1.70 -5.05
N LEU A 295 3.24 -1.19 -5.86
CA LEU A 295 3.56 -0.20 -6.88
C LEU A 295 4.12 1.09 -6.27
N SER A 296 3.64 1.52 -5.11
CA SER A 296 4.11 2.73 -4.42
C SER A 296 5.55 2.63 -3.91
N THR A 297 6.12 1.42 -3.76
CA THR A 297 7.54 1.24 -3.41
C THR A 297 8.48 1.51 -4.58
N LYS A 298 7.97 1.47 -5.83
CA LYS A 298 8.80 1.64 -7.02
C LYS A 298 9.34 3.05 -7.13
N ALA A 299 10.65 3.17 -7.37
CA ALA A 299 11.29 4.47 -7.50
C ALA A 299 10.75 5.25 -8.69
N GLY A 300 10.46 6.52 -8.47
CA GLY A 300 10.01 7.43 -9.53
C GLY A 300 8.55 7.28 -9.96
N ILE A 301 7.79 6.32 -9.42
CA ILE A 301 6.37 6.16 -9.74
C ILE A 301 5.54 7.27 -9.06
N ALA A 302 4.61 7.85 -9.81
CA ALA A 302 3.63 8.80 -9.29
C ALA A 302 2.23 8.15 -9.23
N SER A 303 1.31 8.74 -8.48
CA SER A 303 -0.07 8.25 -8.36
C SER A 303 -0.77 8.11 -9.73
N ARG A 304 -0.46 9.01 -10.68
CA ARG A 304 -0.98 8.91 -12.06
C ARG A 304 -0.46 7.68 -12.79
N ASP A 305 0.77 7.27 -12.53
CA ASP A 305 1.36 6.08 -13.16
C ASP A 305 0.72 4.82 -12.58
N ILE A 306 0.48 4.79 -11.25
CA ILE A 306 -0.27 3.71 -10.59
C ILE A 306 -1.69 3.63 -11.17
N ASN A 307 -2.37 4.75 -11.33
CA ASN A 307 -3.69 4.83 -11.97
C ASN A 307 -3.68 4.23 -13.38
N TYR A 308 -2.67 4.54 -14.19
CA TYR A 308 -2.50 3.97 -15.51
C TYR A 308 -2.27 2.45 -15.49
N LEU A 309 -1.41 1.98 -14.57
CA LEU A 309 -1.08 0.55 -14.42
C LEU A 309 -2.30 -0.26 -13.98
N LEU A 310 -3.08 0.24 -13.01
CA LEU A 310 -4.32 -0.40 -12.56
C LEU A 310 -5.35 -0.52 -13.69
N ASN A 311 -5.43 0.45 -14.60
CA ASN A 311 -6.30 0.38 -15.77
C ASN A 311 -5.92 -0.75 -16.73
N ARG A 312 -4.66 -1.18 -16.77
CA ARG A 312 -4.18 -2.28 -17.63
C ARG A 312 -4.44 -3.67 -17.05
N LEU A 313 -4.70 -3.74 -15.75
CA LEU A 313 -5.08 -5.00 -15.10
C LEU A 313 -6.54 -5.33 -15.40
N SER A 314 -6.84 -6.62 -15.55
CA SER A 314 -8.21 -7.10 -15.57
C SER A 314 -8.90 -6.85 -14.22
N ALA A 315 -10.23 -6.84 -14.18
CA ALA A 315 -10.99 -6.70 -12.93
C ALA A 315 -10.63 -7.81 -11.92
N THR A 316 -10.34 -9.00 -12.39
CA THR A 316 -9.93 -10.15 -11.54
C THR A 316 -8.52 -9.95 -10.99
N ASP A 317 -7.56 -9.50 -11.82
CA ASP A 317 -6.18 -9.31 -11.41
C ASP A 317 -6.02 -8.14 -10.42
N ARG A 318 -6.88 -7.11 -10.51
CA ARG A 318 -6.91 -6.02 -9.52
C ARG A 318 -7.27 -6.51 -8.11
N LYS A 319 -8.16 -7.49 -8.00
CA LYS A 319 -8.65 -8.05 -6.73
C LYS A 319 -7.69 -9.02 -6.07
N ARG A 320 -6.73 -9.57 -6.82
CA ARG A 320 -5.65 -10.41 -6.34
C ARG A 320 -4.36 -9.60 -6.19
N TYR A 321 -3.38 -10.15 -5.53
CA TYR A 321 -2.02 -9.59 -5.54
C TYR A 321 -1.05 -10.63 -6.13
N ASP A 322 -0.64 -10.36 -7.35
CA ASP A 322 0.40 -11.10 -8.08
C ASP A 322 1.54 -10.13 -8.39
N TYR A 323 2.57 -10.15 -7.56
CA TYR A 323 3.69 -9.23 -7.70
C TYR A 323 4.49 -9.46 -8.98
N ASN A 324 4.53 -10.70 -9.51
CA ASN A 324 5.20 -10.99 -10.78
C ASN A 324 4.46 -10.34 -11.96
N LEU A 325 3.12 -10.41 -11.96
CA LEU A 325 2.30 -9.74 -12.96
C LEU A 325 2.44 -8.22 -12.87
N LEU A 326 2.42 -7.67 -11.65
CA LEU A 326 2.60 -6.22 -11.44
C LEU A 326 3.98 -5.75 -11.90
N GLU A 327 5.04 -6.51 -11.60
CA GLU A 327 6.39 -6.21 -12.06
C GLU A 327 6.47 -6.22 -13.58
N LYS A 328 5.90 -7.24 -14.23
CA LYS A 328 5.86 -7.34 -15.68
C LYS A 328 5.18 -6.12 -16.31
N ILE A 329 3.99 -5.75 -15.84
CA ILE A 329 3.24 -4.59 -16.36
C ILE A 329 3.98 -3.28 -16.09
N TYR A 330 4.62 -3.17 -14.92
CA TYR A 330 5.45 -2.02 -14.58
C TYR A 330 6.67 -1.90 -15.51
N MET A 331 7.35 -3.01 -15.78
CA MET A 331 8.48 -3.04 -16.70
C MET A 331 8.04 -2.71 -18.14
N GLU A 332 6.92 -3.23 -18.61
CA GLU A 332 6.32 -2.87 -19.90
C GLU A 332 5.95 -1.37 -19.97
N TYR A 333 5.48 -0.80 -18.87
CA TYR A 333 5.18 0.63 -18.76
C TYR A 333 6.43 1.50 -18.86
N LEU A 334 7.49 1.14 -18.14
CA LEU A 334 8.78 1.82 -18.21
C LEU A 334 9.40 1.65 -19.59
N GLY A 335 9.21 0.48 -20.16
CA GLY A 335 9.76 0.04 -21.41
C GLY A 335 8.95 0.40 -22.64
N SER A 336 8.16 1.48 -22.62
CA SER A 336 7.58 1.98 -23.88
C SER A 336 8.70 2.24 -24.87
N PHE A 337 8.82 1.31 -25.82
CA PHE A 337 9.85 1.36 -26.88
C PHE A 337 9.80 2.70 -27.60
N CYS A 338 10.95 3.34 -27.73
CA CYS A 338 11.11 4.46 -28.64
C CYS A 338 12.28 4.16 -29.59
N ASP A 339 12.17 4.60 -30.83
CA ASP A 339 13.30 4.56 -31.75
C ASP A 339 14.24 5.74 -31.43
N ASP A 340 15.34 5.43 -30.75
CA ASP A 340 16.39 6.38 -30.37
C ASP A 340 17.58 6.41 -31.35
N THR A 341 17.48 5.70 -32.45
CA THR A 341 18.61 5.48 -33.38
C THR A 341 19.23 6.78 -33.86
N LYS A 342 18.42 7.76 -34.25
CA LYS A 342 18.87 9.06 -34.74
C LYS A 342 19.54 9.88 -33.63
N ASP A 343 18.94 9.94 -32.47
CA ASP A 343 19.42 10.74 -31.35
C ASP A 343 20.68 10.13 -30.74
N LEU A 344 20.73 8.80 -30.64
CA LEU A 344 21.93 8.07 -30.24
C LEU A 344 23.10 8.29 -31.17
N ALA A 345 22.88 8.22 -32.52
CA ALA A 345 23.90 8.49 -33.50
C ALA A 345 24.42 9.95 -33.44
N SER A 346 23.52 10.91 -33.22
CA SER A 346 23.88 12.31 -33.01
C SER A 346 24.72 12.53 -31.75
N LEU A 347 24.34 11.92 -30.64
CA LEU A 347 25.11 11.97 -29.40
C LEU A 347 26.46 11.26 -29.53
N GLN A 348 26.52 10.14 -30.26
CA GLN A 348 27.78 9.44 -30.58
C GLN A 348 28.78 10.38 -31.26
N GLN A 349 28.36 11.10 -32.32
CA GLN A 349 29.22 12.05 -33.00
C GLN A 349 29.72 13.19 -32.10
N LEU A 350 28.92 13.60 -31.14
CA LEU A 350 29.24 14.72 -30.24
C LEU A 350 30.14 14.31 -29.07
N LEU A 351 30.02 13.08 -28.59
CA LEU A 351 30.63 12.61 -27.34
C LEU A 351 31.72 11.54 -27.54
N ASP A 352 31.87 11.00 -28.75
CA ASP A 352 32.87 9.97 -29.05
C ASP A 352 34.29 10.42 -28.65
N HIS A 353 34.97 9.61 -27.83
CA HIS A 353 36.28 9.86 -27.25
C HIS A 353 36.45 11.21 -26.52
N LYS A 354 35.35 11.89 -26.13
CA LYS A 354 35.40 13.10 -25.31
C LYS A 354 35.51 12.77 -23.82
N ASP A 355 36.17 13.67 -23.11
CA ASP A 355 36.12 13.66 -21.64
C ASP A 355 34.80 14.23 -21.17
N VAL A 356 34.17 13.56 -20.23
CA VAL A 356 32.85 13.93 -19.69
C VAL A 356 32.95 14.20 -18.19
N LEU A 357 32.42 15.33 -17.74
CA LEU A 357 32.21 15.63 -16.34
C LEU A 357 30.71 15.46 -15.98
N ILE A 358 30.41 14.51 -15.11
CA ILE A 358 29.06 14.28 -14.60
C ILE A 358 28.86 15.10 -13.32
N LEU A 359 27.86 15.98 -13.30
CA LEU A 359 27.43 16.72 -12.11
C LEU A 359 26.15 16.11 -11.54
N ARG A 360 26.22 15.59 -10.32
CA ARG A 360 25.05 15.06 -9.59
C ARG A 360 24.68 16.00 -8.45
N PRO A 361 23.40 16.01 -8.00
CA PRO A 361 22.89 16.99 -7.04
C PRO A 361 23.29 16.72 -5.57
N GLY A 362 24.42 16.06 -5.32
CA GLY A 362 24.95 15.84 -3.98
C GLY A 362 25.50 17.12 -3.33
N HIS A 363 25.61 17.12 -2.00
CA HIS A 363 26.07 18.29 -1.24
C HIS A 363 27.53 18.68 -1.55
N THR A 364 28.35 17.70 -1.99
CA THR A 364 29.76 17.96 -2.32
C THR A 364 29.93 18.86 -3.55
N LEU A 365 28.91 19.10 -4.36
CA LEU A 365 28.97 20.11 -5.43
C LEU A 365 29.24 21.52 -4.88
N GLU A 366 28.66 21.85 -3.73
CA GLU A 366 28.85 23.16 -3.11
C GLU A 366 30.17 23.21 -2.34
N SER A 367 30.43 22.20 -1.49
CA SER A 367 31.59 22.18 -0.61
C SER A 367 32.94 21.99 -1.32
N HIS A 368 32.96 21.45 -2.55
CA HIS A 368 34.16 21.22 -3.37
C HIS A 368 34.10 21.96 -4.72
N ARG A 369 33.43 23.11 -4.73
CA ARG A 369 33.22 23.91 -5.94
C ARG A 369 34.52 24.29 -6.65
N ASP A 370 35.51 24.72 -5.88
CA ASP A 370 36.77 25.20 -6.43
C ASP A 370 37.56 24.06 -7.11
N GLU A 371 37.53 22.87 -6.58
CA GLU A 371 38.14 21.66 -7.15
C GLU A 371 37.47 21.29 -8.48
N ILE A 372 36.13 21.34 -8.54
CA ILE A 372 35.36 21.07 -9.77
C ILE A 372 35.67 22.11 -10.85
N LEU A 373 35.72 23.39 -10.48
CA LEU A 373 36.04 24.47 -11.42
C LEU A 373 37.49 24.41 -11.91
N SER A 374 38.44 23.99 -11.05
CA SER A 374 39.82 23.75 -11.42
C SER A 374 39.92 22.63 -12.44
N TYR A 375 39.30 21.48 -12.17
CA TYR A 375 39.23 20.36 -13.09
C TYR A 375 38.65 20.76 -14.45
N TYR A 376 37.55 21.53 -14.44
CA TYR A 376 36.91 22.00 -15.66
C TYR A 376 37.89 22.87 -16.51
N LYS A 377 38.63 23.77 -15.87
CA LYS A 377 39.60 24.65 -16.56
C LYS A 377 40.79 23.89 -17.15
N GLU A 378 41.21 22.83 -16.48
CA GLU A 378 42.37 22.02 -16.90
C GLU A 378 42.03 21.05 -18.03
N HIS A 379 40.87 20.37 -17.91
CA HIS A 379 40.53 19.27 -18.83
C HIS A 379 39.52 19.63 -19.94
N HIS A 380 38.81 20.76 -19.79
CA HIS A 380 37.76 21.21 -20.74
C HIS A 380 36.73 20.10 -21.10
N PRO A 381 36.20 19.33 -20.15
CA PRO A 381 35.28 18.24 -20.43
C PRO A 381 33.92 18.72 -20.91
N VAL A 382 33.17 17.85 -21.60
CA VAL A 382 31.73 18.05 -21.81
C VAL A 382 31.02 17.83 -20.48
N VAL A 383 30.23 18.81 -20.04
CA VAL A 383 29.56 18.77 -18.74
C VAL A 383 28.13 18.28 -18.91
N ILE A 384 27.81 17.16 -18.23
CA ILE A 384 26.46 16.57 -18.19
C ILE A 384 25.94 16.59 -16.76
N SER A 385 24.89 17.36 -16.51
CA SER A 385 24.21 17.33 -15.20
C SER A 385 23.15 16.23 -15.14
N VAL A 386 22.92 15.63 -13.97
CA VAL A 386 21.94 14.56 -13.78
C VAL A 386 20.79 15.05 -12.90
N ASN A 387 19.60 15.19 -13.48
CA ASN A 387 18.39 15.65 -12.80
C ASN A 387 18.58 17.00 -12.08
N LEU A 388 19.49 17.82 -12.55
CA LEU A 388 19.90 19.09 -11.95
C LEU A 388 20.07 20.16 -13.03
N LEU A 389 19.62 21.39 -12.78
CA LEU A 389 20.05 22.60 -13.48
C LEU A 389 20.73 23.51 -12.47
N SER A 390 21.76 24.21 -12.91
CA SER A 390 22.52 25.15 -12.10
C SER A 390 23.13 26.23 -12.97
N THR A 391 23.10 27.46 -12.49
CA THR A 391 23.80 28.62 -13.12
C THR A 391 25.25 28.75 -12.62
N ASP A 392 25.63 28.00 -11.59
CA ASP A 392 26.98 28.04 -11.00
C ASP A 392 28.01 27.26 -11.83
N TYR A 393 27.54 26.36 -12.68
CA TYR A 393 28.36 25.52 -13.56
C TYR A 393 27.93 25.69 -15.01
N LYS A 394 28.90 25.66 -15.92
CA LYS A 394 28.57 25.50 -17.32
C LYS A 394 28.10 24.07 -17.56
N ILE A 395 26.86 23.91 -18.01
CA ILE A 395 26.21 22.62 -18.32
C ILE A 395 26.01 22.60 -19.84
N ASP A 396 26.61 21.62 -20.52
CA ASP A 396 26.42 21.41 -21.96
C ASP A 396 25.16 20.60 -22.25
N TYR A 397 24.88 19.59 -21.38
CA TYR A 397 23.66 18.76 -21.44
C TYR A 397 23.06 18.51 -20.06
N ALA A 398 21.74 18.56 -19.95
CA ALA A 398 21.02 18.15 -18.76
C ALA A 398 20.35 16.79 -18.99
N TYR A 399 20.80 15.75 -18.29
CA TYR A 399 20.26 14.40 -18.38
C TYR A 399 19.11 14.19 -17.39
N PHE A 400 17.97 13.71 -17.89
CA PHE A 400 16.79 13.40 -17.10
C PHE A 400 16.29 11.98 -17.36
N SER A 401 16.33 11.13 -16.35
CA SER A 401 15.69 9.82 -16.33
C SER A 401 14.61 9.70 -15.23
N ASN A 402 14.36 10.78 -14.48
CA ASN A 402 13.35 10.86 -13.44
C ASN A 402 12.28 11.89 -13.81
N LYS A 403 11.03 11.40 -14.02
CA LYS A 403 9.90 12.20 -14.47
C LYS A 403 9.56 13.37 -13.52
N ASN A 404 9.62 13.13 -12.21
CA ASN A 404 9.31 14.17 -11.22
C ASN A 404 10.36 15.29 -11.24
N ARG A 405 11.65 14.95 -11.40
CA ARG A 405 12.73 15.93 -11.53
C ARG A 405 12.63 16.71 -12.83
N TYR A 406 12.30 16.05 -13.92
CA TYR A 406 12.06 16.71 -15.21
C TYR A 406 10.89 17.68 -15.13
N GLN A 407 9.75 17.28 -14.54
CA GLN A 407 8.59 18.14 -14.35
C GLN A 407 8.89 19.34 -13.45
N TYR A 408 9.65 19.13 -12.38
CA TYR A 408 10.09 20.21 -11.49
C TYR A 408 10.90 21.27 -12.25
N TRP A 409 11.95 20.83 -12.99
CA TRP A 409 12.80 21.76 -13.72
C TRP A 409 12.14 22.36 -14.97
N LYS A 410 11.14 21.70 -15.56
CA LYS A 410 10.40 22.22 -16.71
C LYS A 410 9.69 23.54 -16.41
N SER A 411 9.38 23.83 -15.16
CA SER A 411 8.80 25.11 -14.71
C SER A 411 9.84 26.21 -14.45
N ASP A 412 11.14 25.89 -14.50
CA ASP A 412 12.21 26.87 -14.29
C ASP A 412 12.42 27.73 -15.56
N ALA A 413 12.62 29.05 -15.36
CA ALA A 413 12.78 30.01 -16.46
C ALA A 413 14.01 29.74 -17.35
N HIS A 414 15.03 29.07 -16.82
CA HIS A 414 16.27 28.75 -17.53
C HIS A 414 16.22 27.39 -18.23
N PHE A 415 15.14 26.61 -18.07
CA PHE A 415 15.04 25.24 -18.59
C PHE A 415 15.29 25.15 -20.12
N SER A 416 14.79 26.13 -20.88
CA SER A 416 14.94 26.19 -22.34
C SER A 416 16.37 26.49 -22.80
N GLN A 417 17.24 26.99 -21.91
CA GLN A 417 18.62 27.36 -22.27
C GLN A 417 19.55 26.14 -22.39
N TYR A 418 19.16 24.99 -21.81
CA TYR A 418 19.98 23.78 -21.81
C TYR A 418 19.54 22.82 -22.88
N LYS A 419 20.51 22.16 -23.57
CA LYS A 419 20.25 20.95 -24.35
C LYS A 419 19.95 19.80 -23.36
N LYS A 420 19.00 18.96 -23.67
CA LYS A 420 18.59 17.88 -22.78
C LYS A 420 18.77 16.52 -23.40
N ILE A 421 19.17 15.54 -22.58
CA ILE A 421 19.11 14.12 -22.87
C ILE A 421 18.03 13.53 -21.96
N VAL A 422 16.96 12.99 -22.54
CA VAL A 422 15.79 12.55 -21.80
C VAL A 422 15.46 11.11 -22.13
N THR A 423 15.17 10.29 -21.14
CA THR A 423 14.80 8.89 -21.37
C THR A 423 13.30 8.72 -21.66
N SER A 424 12.92 7.66 -22.38
CA SER A 424 11.55 7.41 -22.85
C SER A 424 10.51 7.23 -21.73
N ASN A 425 10.94 6.83 -20.53
CA ASN A 425 10.08 6.78 -19.34
C ASN A 425 9.69 8.16 -18.79
N VAL A 426 10.41 9.22 -19.18
CA VAL A 426 10.13 10.61 -18.81
C VAL A 426 9.18 11.26 -19.79
N THR A 427 9.44 11.13 -21.08
CA THR A 427 8.61 11.63 -22.18
C THR A 427 8.76 10.75 -23.42
N THR A 428 7.70 10.62 -24.20
CA THR A 428 7.70 9.95 -25.50
C THR A 428 7.65 10.95 -26.67
N ALA A 429 7.50 12.24 -26.37
CA ALA A 429 7.45 13.33 -27.33
C ALA A 429 8.43 14.43 -26.91
N PRO A 430 9.72 14.32 -27.29
CA PRO A 430 10.74 15.31 -26.95
C PRO A 430 10.51 16.63 -27.71
N ALA A 431 10.97 17.74 -27.14
CA ALA A 431 11.07 19.02 -27.82
C ALA A 431 12.31 19.03 -28.76
N GLU A 432 12.40 20.03 -29.67
CA GLU A 432 13.50 20.14 -30.65
C GLU A 432 14.90 20.22 -30.01
N ASP A 433 15.00 20.70 -28.76
CA ASP A 433 16.26 20.82 -28.02
C ASP A 433 16.58 19.59 -27.15
N GLN A 434 15.92 18.45 -27.39
CA GLN A 434 16.04 17.23 -26.60
C GLN A 434 16.44 16.03 -27.45
N TYR A 435 17.37 15.25 -26.91
CA TYR A 435 17.68 13.90 -27.38
C TYR A 435 16.88 12.88 -26.60
N LEU A 436 16.13 12.03 -27.28
CA LEU A 436 15.34 10.98 -26.66
C LEU A 436 16.11 9.66 -26.69
N ILE A 437 16.28 9.04 -25.53
CA ILE A 437 16.97 7.76 -25.37
C ILE A 437 16.02 6.70 -24.85
N ASP A 438 16.02 5.52 -25.46
CA ASP A 438 15.22 4.40 -24.99
C ASP A 438 15.66 3.96 -23.60
N PHE A 439 14.73 4.09 -22.62
CA PHE A 439 14.97 3.72 -21.24
C PHE A 439 15.33 2.23 -21.09
N ASN A 440 14.72 1.35 -21.91
CA ASN A 440 15.00 -0.09 -21.89
C ASN A 440 16.45 -0.43 -22.21
N ARG A 441 17.11 0.37 -23.01
CA ARG A 441 18.53 0.20 -23.32
C ARG A 441 19.41 0.33 -22.08
N LEU A 442 18.97 1.12 -21.11
CA LEU A 442 19.77 1.55 -19.97
C LEU A 442 19.41 0.82 -18.67
N VAL A 443 18.13 0.45 -18.51
CA VAL A 443 17.64 -0.17 -17.27
C VAL A 443 18.08 -1.63 -17.16
N LYS A 444 18.41 -2.07 -15.95
CA LYS A 444 18.62 -3.48 -15.60
C LYS A 444 17.73 -3.81 -14.39
N CYS A 445 17.25 -5.06 -14.33
CA CYS A 445 16.53 -5.63 -13.20
C CYS A 445 17.47 -6.33 -12.23
N GLY A 446 17.02 -6.57 -11.00
CA GLY A 446 17.74 -7.34 -9.99
C GLY A 446 17.97 -6.60 -8.68
N TRP A 447 17.53 -5.34 -8.59
CA TRP A 447 17.59 -4.52 -7.37
C TRP A 447 16.19 -4.02 -7.00
N GLU A 448 15.98 -3.74 -5.72
CA GLU A 448 14.74 -3.11 -5.26
C GLU A 448 14.52 -1.73 -5.88
N GLN A 449 15.59 -1.00 -6.14
CA GLN A 449 15.57 0.25 -6.92
C GLN A 449 16.02 -0.05 -8.35
N LEU A 450 15.13 0.14 -9.31
CA LEU A 450 15.42 -0.10 -10.73
C LEU A 450 16.26 0.98 -11.38
N ASP A 451 16.21 2.20 -10.90
CA ASP A 451 16.84 3.34 -11.53
C ASP A 451 17.68 4.19 -10.56
N ASN A 452 18.99 4.16 -10.72
CA ASN A 452 19.84 5.24 -10.29
C ASN A 452 20.23 6.07 -11.52
N SER A 453 19.72 7.29 -11.64
CA SER A 453 19.93 8.15 -12.82
C SER A 453 21.39 8.33 -13.21
N GLY A 454 22.32 8.33 -12.23
CA GLY A 454 23.75 8.40 -12.53
C GLY A 454 24.28 7.13 -13.17
N ILE A 455 23.82 5.96 -12.73
CA ILE A 455 24.22 4.67 -13.30
C ILE A 455 23.61 4.49 -14.70
N LEU A 456 22.36 4.94 -14.90
CA LEU A 456 21.76 4.96 -16.23
C LEU A 456 22.56 5.85 -17.20
N LEU A 457 23.02 7.01 -16.74
CA LEU A 457 23.89 7.86 -17.56
C LEU A 457 25.24 7.17 -17.84
N LEU A 458 25.87 6.50 -16.87
CA LEU A 458 27.10 5.74 -17.10
C LEU A 458 26.90 4.65 -18.16
N ARG A 459 25.78 3.94 -18.16
CA ARG A 459 25.44 2.95 -19.19
C ARG A 459 25.22 3.59 -20.56
N LEU A 460 24.64 4.79 -20.63
CA LEU A 460 24.54 5.55 -21.87
C LEU A 460 25.92 5.94 -22.40
N LEU A 461 26.80 6.47 -21.55
CA LEU A 461 28.15 6.88 -21.92
C LEU A 461 29.02 5.69 -22.35
N ASP A 462 28.80 4.51 -21.78
CA ASP A 462 29.43 3.27 -22.26
C ASP A 462 29.04 2.92 -23.69
N VAL A 463 27.77 3.10 -24.07
CA VAL A 463 27.28 2.94 -25.44
C VAL A 463 27.87 3.98 -26.38
N LEU A 464 28.08 5.21 -25.90
CA LEU A 464 28.60 6.34 -26.67
C LEU A 464 30.15 6.37 -26.78
N SER A 465 30.86 5.43 -26.14
CA SER A 465 32.32 5.26 -26.21
C SER A 465 33.12 6.53 -25.86
N VAL A 466 32.77 7.19 -24.76
CA VAL A 466 33.46 8.38 -24.27
C VAL A 466 34.89 8.05 -23.81
N GLY A 467 35.81 9.05 -23.82
CA GLY A 467 37.21 8.87 -23.50
C GLY A 467 37.47 8.68 -22.00
N HIS A 468 37.00 9.61 -21.19
CA HIS A 468 37.18 9.61 -19.74
C HIS A 468 35.95 10.16 -19.05
N ILE A 469 35.62 9.66 -17.86
CA ILE A 469 34.46 10.10 -17.05
C ILE A 469 34.93 10.59 -15.67
N ALA A 470 34.69 11.85 -15.37
CA ALA A 470 34.85 12.42 -14.06
C ALA A 470 33.48 12.63 -13.41
N ILE A 471 33.35 12.35 -12.11
CA ILE A 471 32.08 12.43 -11.41
C ILE A 471 32.20 13.35 -10.19
N ALA A 472 31.28 14.31 -10.07
CA ALA A 472 31.14 15.18 -8.92
C ALA A 472 29.72 15.15 -8.35
N GLY A 473 29.57 15.28 -7.03
CA GLY A 473 28.27 15.30 -6.38
C GLY A 473 27.56 13.94 -6.30
N PHE A 474 28.29 12.83 -6.37
CA PHE A 474 27.75 11.48 -6.19
C PHE A 474 28.08 10.95 -4.78
N ASP A 475 27.59 11.62 -3.76
CA ASP A 475 28.03 11.48 -2.37
C ASP A 475 27.62 10.16 -1.72
N GLY A 476 26.43 9.64 -2.05
CA GLY A 476 25.69 8.64 -1.30
C GLY A 476 24.70 9.29 -0.31
N TYR A 477 23.85 8.48 0.31
CA TYR A 477 22.84 8.95 1.26
C TYR A 477 23.36 8.91 2.71
N ARG A 478 22.96 9.89 3.52
CA ARG A 478 23.29 10.01 4.95
C ARG A 478 22.04 9.88 5.79
N HIS A 479 22.19 9.45 7.05
CA HIS A 479 21.08 9.26 7.99
C HIS A 479 20.40 10.56 8.44
N SER A 480 21.07 11.71 8.37
CA SER A 480 20.47 13.00 8.69
C SER A 480 19.74 13.58 7.49
N GLY A 481 18.42 13.59 7.53
CA GLY A 481 17.51 13.77 6.41
C GLY A 481 17.58 15.06 5.59
N ASN A 482 18.37 16.08 5.94
CA ASN A 482 18.39 17.37 5.24
C ASN A 482 19.73 17.70 4.55
N ALA A 483 20.64 16.72 4.40
CA ALA A 483 21.99 16.95 3.88
C ALA A 483 22.35 16.10 2.63
N ASN A 484 21.37 15.47 1.99
CA ASN A 484 21.62 14.55 0.87
C ASN A 484 21.69 15.26 -0.48
N TYR A 485 21.16 16.46 -0.59
CA TYR A 485 21.09 17.19 -1.86
C TYR A 485 21.56 18.64 -1.70
N LEU A 486 22.10 19.19 -2.77
CA LEU A 486 22.50 20.59 -2.89
C LEU A 486 21.36 21.57 -2.52
N GLN A 487 20.15 21.25 -2.94
CA GLN A 487 18.95 22.05 -2.67
C GLN A 487 17.98 21.27 -1.79
N LYS A 488 17.51 21.89 -0.70
CA LYS A 488 16.56 21.29 0.26
C LYS A 488 15.26 20.81 -0.39
N ASN A 489 14.76 21.50 -1.41
CA ASN A 489 13.57 21.12 -2.16
C ASN A 489 13.75 19.89 -3.06
N MET A 490 14.96 19.38 -3.21
CA MET A 490 15.27 18.14 -3.90
C MET A 490 15.14 16.91 -2.97
N GLU A 491 15.06 17.08 -1.67
CA GLU A 491 14.77 15.99 -0.72
C GLU A 491 13.41 15.37 -1.04
N LYS A 492 13.37 14.03 -1.04
CA LYS A 492 12.09 13.31 -1.14
C LYS A 492 11.44 13.32 0.24
N LEU A 493 10.19 13.76 0.32
CA LEU A 493 9.37 13.67 1.55
C LEU A 493 9.12 12.20 1.99
N ARG A 494 9.30 11.24 1.09
CA ARG A 494 9.24 9.80 1.37
C ARG A 494 10.54 9.13 0.87
N ASN A 495 11.47 8.89 1.77
CA ASN A 495 12.48 7.86 1.58
C ASN A 495 11.89 6.53 2.06
N THR A 496 11.48 5.68 1.13
CA THR A 496 10.99 4.33 1.43
C THR A 496 12.11 3.39 1.89
N LEU A 497 13.35 3.66 1.51
CA LEU A 497 14.54 2.94 1.96
C LEU A 497 15.33 3.79 2.97
N ASN A 498 15.91 3.14 3.97
CA ASN A 498 16.90 3.80 4.80
C ASN A 498 18.20 4.08 4.00
N ALA A 499 19.03 4.99 4.49
CA ALA A 499 20.23 5.43 3.78
C ALA A 499 21.18 4.26 3.45
N ASP A 500 21.35 3.30 4.37
CA ASP A 500 22.25 2.16 4.20
C ASP A 500 21.76 1.21 3.11
N GLU A 501 20.47 0.97 3.04
CA GLU A 501 19.84 0.12 2.03
C GLU A 501 19.93 0.75 0.65
N ALA A 502 19.64 2.06 0.54
CA ALA A 502 19.81 2.81 -0.70
C ALA A 502 21.26 2.79 -1.18
N ASN A 503 22.23 2.97 -0.27
CA ASN A 503 23.66 2.93 -0.60
C ASN A 503 24.11 1.52 -1.00
N ARG A 504 23.64 0.45 -0.35
CA ARG A 504 23.93 -0.94 -0.76
C ARG A 504 23.42 -1.23 -2.17
N ASN A 505 22.20 -0.81 -2.51
CA ASN A 505 21.64 -0.97 -3.85
C ASN A 505 22.46 -0.22 -4.90
N ILE A 506 22.84 1.03 -4.64
CA ILE A 506 23.66 1.84 -5.55
C ILE A 506 25.05 1.22 -5.73
N LYS A 507 25.67 0.76 -4.63
CA LYS A 507 26.96 0.08 -4.65
C LYS A 507 26.91 -1.15 -5.56
N SER A 508 25.95 -2.02 -5.36
CA SER A 508 25.76 -3.25 -6.16
C SER A 508 25.47 -2.94 -7.64
N MET A 509 24.66 -1.91 -7.95
CA MET A 509 24.44 -1.46 -9.32
C MET A 509 25.71 -0.94 -10.00
N LEU A 510 26.56 -0.23 -9.26
CA LEU A 510 27.80 0.32 -9.80
C LEU A 510 28.84 -0.80 -10.01
N GLU A 511 28.93 -1.77 -9.10
CA GLU A 511 29.74 -2.98 -9.24
C GLU A 511 29.32 -3.79 -10.48
N ASP A 512 27.99 -4.00 -10.69
CA ASP A 512 27.49 -4.64 -11.90
C ASP A 512 27.89 -3.87 -13.16
N TYR A 513 27.76 -2.54 -13.14
CA TYR A 513 28.18 -1.71 -14.26
C TYR A 513 29.67 -1.88 -14.55
N MET A 514 30.53 -1.77 -13.55
CA MET A 514 31.99 -1.92 -13.73
C MET A 514 32.37 -3.29 -14.28
N ASN A 515 31.67 -4.35 -13.88
CA ASN A 515 31.91 -5.72 -14.34
C ASN A 515 31.35 -6.00 -15.75
N THR A 516 30.34 -5.26 -16.20
CA THR A 516 29.62 -5.55 -17.45
C THR A 516 29.77 -4.49 -18.53
N ARG A 517 30.41 -3.36 -18.24
CA ARG A 517 30.67 -2.29 -19.22
C ARG A 517 31.53 -2.77 -20.38
N LYS A 518 31.30 -2.23 -21.54
CA LYS A 518 32.06 -2.53 -22.78
C LYS A 518 33.30 -1.64 -22.94
N SER A 519 33.16 -0.38 -22.55
CA SER A 519 34.23 0.60 -22.60
C SER A 519 35.23 0.39 -21.47
N GLN A 520 36.52 0.58 -21.78
CA GLN A 520 37.63 0.60 -20.82
C GLN A 520 37.96 2.02 -20.34
N CYS A 521 37.07 3.00 -20.56
CA CYS A 521 37.32 4.36 -20.15
C CYS A 521 37.55 4.48 -18.63
N ASP A 522 38.50 5.35 -18.24
CA ASP A 522 38.76 5.64 -16.85
C ASP A 522 37.61 6.41 -16.23
N ILE A 523 37.23 6.04 -15.00
CA ILE A 523 36.17 6.69 -14.21
C ILE A 523 36.76 7.10 -12.89
N ASN A 524 36.73 8.39 -12.57
CA ASN A 524 37.20 8.92 -11.31
C ASN A 524 36.20 9.86 -10.64
N PHE A 525 36.21 9.90 -9.31
CA PHE A 525 35.45 10.86 -8.53
C PHE A 525 36.31 12.09 -8.24
N ILE A 526 35.81 13.29 -8.55
CA ILE A 526 36.47 14.57 -8.22
C ILE A 526 36.12 14.99 -6.79
N THR A 527 34.91 14.65 -6.34
CA THR A 527 34.43 14.98 -4.99
C THR A 527 34.29 13.70 -4.18
N PRO A 528 34.39 13.77 -2.83
CA PRO A 528 34.24 12.59 -1.96
C PRO A 528 32.94 11.83 -2.21
N SER A 529 33.04 10.49 -2.26
CA SER A 529 31.91 9.60 -2.51
C SER A 529 32.05 8.32 -1.71
N LEU A 530 30.91 7.77 -1.25
CA LEU A 530 30.86 6.44 -0.62
C LEU A 530 31.19 5.31 -1.61
N PHE A 531 31.25 5.61 -2.90
CA PHE A 531 31.42 4.63 -3.99
C PHE A 531 32.79 4.70 -4.67
N GLU A 532 33.68 5.56 -4.23
CA GLU A 532 34.97 5.84 -4.89
C GLU A 532 35.86 4.58 -5.03
N GLY A 533 35.89 3.71 -4.01
CA GLY A 533 36.68 2.47 -4.03
C GLY A 533 36.31 1.49 -5.15
N ILE A 534 35.05 1.53 -5.64
CA ILE A 534 34.57 0.61 -6.68
C ILE A 534 35.24 0.89 -8.03
N THR A 535 35.47 2.17 -8.37
CA THR A 535 36.10 2.55 -9.64
C THR A 535 37.62 2.35 -9.64
N LYS A 536 38.24 2.28 -8.45
CA LYS A 536 39.69 2.05 -8.26
C LYS A 536 40.05 0.57 -8.19
N GLY A 537 39.09 -0.36 -8.24
CA GLY A 537 39.33 -1.81 -8.13
C GLY A 537 39.75 -2.27 -6.73
N GLU A 538 39.53 -1.45 -5.70
CA GLU A 538 39.78 -1.82 -4.32
C GLU A 538 38.64 -2.70 -3.81
N HIS A 539 38.78 -4.03 -3.96
CA HIS A 539 37.90 -4.99 -3.31
C HIS A 539 38.20 -5.01 -1.80
N HIS A 540 37.47 -4.26 -1.00
CA HIS A 540 37.46 -4.48 0.43
C HIS A 540 36.78 -5.83 0.71
N VAL A 541 37.59 -6.80 1.19
CA VAL A 541 37.21 -8.12 1.70
C VAL A 541 36.31 -7.98 2.93
#